data_85ce6a8bf3327ebea021e78964bb92f3
#
_entry.id   85ce6a8bf3327ebea021e78964bb92f3
#
_cell.length_a   1.000
_cell.length_b   1.000
_cell.length_c   1.000
_cell.angle_alpha   90.00
_cell.angle_beta   90.00
_cell.angle_gamma   90.00
#
_symmetry.space_group_name_H-M   'P 1'
#
loop_
_entity.id
_entity.type
_entity.pdbx_description
1 polymer ?
#
loop_
_entity_poly.entity_id
_entity_poly.type
_entity_poly.pdbx_seq_one_letter_code
_entity_poly.pdbx_strand_id
1 'polypeptide(L)'
;MTSGATDFRSDRVGTALAGTNPTVLRRLRAGFAVIGDVQHLPGYCVLITDTPGADQLTDLPPERQLLFLEDMAILGRAVAAVCARRDPGLRRINLEIQGNTDAFLHAHVTPRYDWEPPEIVGWPAALHHWTGLMTGGEPPLLGPDHDELRRELGDEIDRQLAAVS
;
A
#
# COMPACT_ATOMS: atom_id res chain seq x y z
N MET A 1 27.97 21.08 -5.71
CA MET A 1 26.67 21.27 -5.07
C MET A 1 25.90 19.97 -5.28
N THR A 2 25.95 19.07 -4.31
CA THR A 2 25.14 17.83 -4.34
C THR A 2 23.71 18.24 -4.06
N SER A 3 22.86 18.18 -5.08
CA SER A 3 21.40 18.24 -4.91
C SER A 3 21.02 17.12 -3.97
N GLY A 4 20.71 17.46 -2.72
CA GLY A 4 20.19 16.49 -1.77
C GLY A 4 18.90 15.91 -2.34
N ALA A 5 18.89 14.62 -2.62
CA ALA A 5 17.67 13.93 -3.02
C ALA A 5 16.63 14.16 -1.90
N THR A 6 15.52 14.78 -2.25
CA THR A 6 14.41 14.97 -1.32
C THR A 6 13.99 13.60 -0.82
N ASP A 7 13.93 13.42 0.49
CA ASP A 7 13.42 12.15 1.06
C ASP A 7 12.00 11.93 0.53
N PHE A 8 11.78 10.83 -0.18
CA PHE A 8 10.49 10.51 -0.79
C PHE A 8 9.35 10.47 0.24
N ARG A 9 9.67 10.29 1.52
CA ARG A 9 8.68 10.29 2.61
C ARG A 9 8.13 11.67 2.90
N SER A 10 8.88 12.72 2.61
CA SER A 10 8.42 14.11 2.80
C SER A 10 7.47 14.59 1.70
N ASP A 11 7.50 13.94 0.53
CA ASP A 11 6.60 14.21 -0.61
C ASP A 11 6.37 12.94 -1.42
N ARG A 12 5.52 12.06 -0.91
CA ARG A 12 5.25 10.77 -1.54
C ARG A 12 4.57 10.89 -2.90
N VAL A 13 3.65 11.84 -3.02
CA VAL A 13 2.90 12.07 -4.28
C VAL A 13 3.81 12.70 -5.33
N GLY A 14 4.51 13.78 -4.99
CA GLY A 14 5.41 14.46 -5.92
C GLY A 14 6.55 13.57 -6.40
N THR A 15 7.14 12.77 -5.51
CA THR A 15 8.22 11.83 -5.90
C THR A 15 7.69 10.67 -6.75
N ALA A 16 6.46 10.20 -6.52
CA ALA A 16 5.83 9.20 -7.39
C ALA A 16 5.56 9.75 -8.79
N LEU A 17 5.03 10.98 -8.89
CA LEU A 17 4.82 11.67 -10.16
C LEU A 17 6.13 11.91 -10.91
N ALA A 18 7.20 12.22 -10.18
CA ALA A 18 8.54 12.41 -10.75
C ALA A 18 9.26 11.10 -11.10
N GLY A 19 8.70 9.94 -10.75
CA GLY A 19 9.33 8.63 -10.98
C GLY A 19 10.53 8.35 -10.08
N THR A 20 10.66 9.05 -8.95
CA THR A 20 11.79 8.92 -8.00
C THR A 20 11.41 8.27 -6.67
N ASN A 21 10.14 7.93 -6.47
CA ASN A 21 9.69 7.23 -5.27
C ASN A 21 10.04 5.73 -5.38
N PRO A 22 10.95 5.20 -4.54
CA PRO A 22 11.44 3.83 -4.66
C PRO A 22 10.41 2.79 -4.23
N THR A 23 9.31 3.19 -3.58
CA THR A 23 8.26 2.25 -3.12
C THR A 23 7.18 2.00 -4.17
N VAL A 24 7.18 2.76 -5.27
CA VAL A 24 6.20 2.57 -6.36
C VAL A 24 6.41 1.20 -7.02
N LEU A 25 5.33 0.42 -7.05
CA LEU A 25 5.23 -0.84 -7.78
C LEU A 25 4.73 -0.60 -9.20
N ARG A 26 3.59 0.08 -9.33
CA ARG A 26 2.95 0.41 -10.63
C ARG A 26 2.16 1.71 -10.52
N ARG A 27 2.09 2.42 -11.66
CA ARG A 27 1.09 3.46 -11.85
C ARG A 27 -0.24 2.82 -12.25
N LEU A 28 -1.33 3.27 -11.61
CA LEU A 28 -2.70 2.89 -11.91
C LEU A 28 -3.42 4.06 -12.60
N ARG A 29 -4.76 4.01 -12.70
CA ARG A 29 -5.55 5.02 -13.42
C ARG A 29 -5.76 6.31 -12.63
N ALA A 30 -5.84 6.21 -11.32
CA ALA A 30 -6.07 7.34 -10.41
C ALA A 30 -5.02 7.46 -9.30
N GLY A 31 -3.94 6.69 -9.37
CA GLY A 31 -2.90 6.72 -8.35
C GLY A 31 -1.73 5.80 -8.65
N PHE A 32 -0.96 5.54 -7.61
CA PHE A 32 0.19 4.65 -7.63
C PHE A 32 0.03 3.56 -6.58
N ALA A 33 0.18 2.31 -6.98
CA ALA A 33 0.37 1.20 -6.06
C ALA A 33 1.79 1.25 -5.51
N VAL A 34 1.93 1.36 -4.20
CA VAL A 34 3.22 1.37 -3.51
C VAL A 34 3.27 0.25 -2.49
N ILE A 35 4.45 -0.32 -2.28
CA ILE A 35 4.67 -1.25 -1.16
C ILE A 35 4.90 -0.43 0.11
N GLY A 36 4.34 -0.85 1.23
CA GLY A 36 4.50 -0.15 2.51
C GLY A 36 5.95 -0.15 3.01
N ASP A 37 6.39 0.97 3.57
CA ASP A 37 7.75 1.14 4.12
C ASP A 37 8.03 0.15 5.28
N VAL A 38 6.97 -0.31 5.92
CA VAL A 38 7.00 -1.23 7.05
C VAL A 38 6.15 -2.44 6.70
N GLN A 39 6.71 -3.62 6.88
CA GLN A 39 6.10 -4.89 6.49
C GLN A 39 5.76 -5.76 7.72
N HIS A 40 5.07 -5.18 8.72
CA HIS A 40 4.56 -5.96 9.86
C HIS A 40 3.65 -7.10 9.42
N LEU A 41 2.81 -6.82 8.42
CA LEU A 41 1.96 -7.78 7.75
C LEU A 41 2.50 -7.91 6.33
N PRO A 42 3.26 -8.98 6.01
CA PRO A 42 3.93 -9.12 4.73
C PRO A 42 2.97 -8.98 3.55
N GLY A 43 3.32 -8.11 2.60
CA GLY A 43 2.45 -7.77 1.47
C GLY A 43 1.62 -6.50 1.67
N TYR A 44 1.76 -5.82 2.81
CA TYR A 44 1.11 -4.53 3.03
C TYR A 44 1.49 -3.53 1.93
N CYS A 45 0.47 -2.98 1.29
CA CYS A 45 0.57 -1.99 0.23
C CYS A 45 -0.30 -0.77 0.53
N VAL A 46 -0.03 0.32 -0.18
CA VAL A 46 -0.82 1.55 -0.14
C VAL A 46 -1.11 1.99 -1.57
N LEU A 47 -2.32 2.43 -1.83
CA LEU A 47 -2.65 3.20 -3.03
C LEU A 47 -2.53 4.67 -2.67
N ILE A 48 -1.64 5.42 -3.32
CA ILE A 48 -1.52 6.87 -3.15
C ILE A 48 -2.10 7.58 -4.37
N THR A 49 -2.78 8.72 -4.16
CA THR A 49 -3.34 9.51 -5.27
C THR A 49 -2.26 10.02 -6.22
N ASP A 50 -2.62 10.23 -7.49
CA ASP A 50 -1.80 10.97 -8.46
C ASP A 50 -2.24 12.43 -8.61
N THR A 51 -3.16 12.90 -7.76
CA THR A 51 -3.71 14.26 -7.79
C THR A 51 -3.14 15.07 -6.64
N PRO A 52 -2.17 15.96 -6.91
CA PRO A 52 -1.59 16.83 -5.88
C PRO A 52 -2.67 17.68 -5.19
N GLY A 53 -2.60 17.78 -3.87
CA GLY A 53 -3.54 18.57 -3.08
C GLY A 53 -4.86 17.89 -2.75
N ALA A 54 -5.15 16.71 -3.30
CA ALA A 54 -6.26 15.89 -2.81
C ALA A 54 -5.89 15.24 -1.49
N ASP A 55 -6.63 15.56 -0.43
CA ASP A 55 -6.42 15.06 0.94
C ASP A 55 -7.36 13.90 1.28
N GLN A 56 -8.55 13.94 0.72
CA GLN A 56 -9.58 12.93 0.93
C GLN A 56 -10.25 12.52 -0.39
N LEU A 57 -10.96 11.40 -0.39
CA LEU A 57 -11.60 10.88 -1.60
C LEU A 57 -12.53 11.88 -2.27
N THR A 58 -13.28 12.64 -1.47
CA THR A 58 -14.27 13.62 -1.95
C THR A 58 -13.65 14.89 -2.55
N ASP A 59 -12.34 15.08 -2.45
CA ASP A 59 -11.64 16.18 -3.14
C ASP A 59 -11.43 15.88 -4.62
N LEU A 60 -11.55 14.61 -5.01
CA LEU A 60 -11.49 14.21 -6.42
C LEU A 60 -12.84 14.46 -7.12
N PRO A 61 -12.87 14.77 -8.43
CA PRO A 61 -14.09 14.70 -9.22
C PRO A 61 -14.75 13.32 -9.14
N PRO A 62 -16.09 13.21 -9.23
CA PRO A 62 -16.81 11.95 -9.05
C PRO A 62 -16.30 10.78 -9.89
N GLU A 63 -15.95 11.01 -11.15
CA GLU A 63 -15.38 10.00 -12.03
C GLU A 63 -14.00 9.52 -11.57
N ARG A 64 -13.21 10.41 -10.97
CA ARG A 64 -11.89 10.06 -10.42
C ARG A 64 -12.01 9.31 -9.09
N GLN A 65 -13.05 9.60 -8.29
CA GLN A 65 -13.35 8.83 -7.08
C GLN A 65 -13.61 7.37 -7.42
N LEU A 66 -14.41 7.11 -8.45
CA LEU A 66 -14.71 5.75 -8.90
C LEU A 66 -13.46 5.02 -9.40
N LEU A 67 -12.60 5.69 -10.18
CA LEU A 67 -11.33 5.12 -10.63
C LEU A 67 -10.39 4.80 -9.45
N PHE A 68 -10.32 5.68 -8.45
CA PHE A 68 -9.50 5.43 -7.25
C PHE A 68 -9.99 4.20 -6.46
N LEU A 69 -11.31 4.07 -6.29
CA LEU A 69 -11.90 2.91 -5.62
C LEU A 69 -11.70 1.62 -6.43
N GLU A 70 -11.76 1.69 -7.75
CA GLU A 70 -11.48 0.56 -8.62
C GLU A 70 -9.99 0.16 -8.57
N ASP A 71 -9.08 1.13 -8.59
CA ASP A 71 -7.64 0.92 -8.41
C ASP A 71 -7.32 0.28 -7.06
N MET A 72 -8.01 0.70 -5.98
CA MET A 72 -7.91 0.07 -4.66
C MET A 72 -8.35 -1.39 -4.69
N ALA A 73 -9.43 -1.70 -5.41
CA ALA A 73 -9.90 -3.08 -5.56
C ALA A 73 -8.94 -3.94 -6.41
N ILE A 74 -8.33 -3.36 -7.46
CA ILE A 74 -7.29 -4.02 -8.27
C ILE A 74 -6.08 -4.37 -7.40
N LEU A 75 -5.56 -3.40 -6.65
CA LEU A 75 -4.45 -3.63 -5.73
C LEU A 75 -4.79 -4.68 -4.67
N GLY A 76 -6.02 -4.63 -4.13
CA GLY A 76 -6.50 -5.62 -3.16
C GLY A 76 -6.50 -7.04 -3.72
N ARG A 77 -6.95 -7.25 -4.96
CA ARG A 77 -6.89 -8.56 -5.62
C ARG A 77 -5.46 -9.03 -5.86
N ALA A 78 -4.57 -8.13 -6.28
CA ALA A 78 -3.17 -8.45 -6.50
C ALA A 78 -2.48 -8.89 -5.20
N VAL A 79 -2.66 -8.13 -4.12
CA VAL A 79 -2.13 -8.47 -2.79
C VAL A 79 -2.69 -9.81 -2.31
N ALA A 80 -4.00 -10.04 -2.46
CA ALA A 80 -4.63 -11.31 -2.09
C ALA A 80 -4.00 -12.50 -2.82
N ALA A 81 -3.84 -12.39 -4.13
CA ALA A 81 -3.29 -13.47 -4.96
C ALA A 81 -1.83 -13.78 -4.61
N VAL A 82 -1.00 -12.75 -4.41
CA VAL A 82 0.42 -12.95 -4.05
C VAL A 82 0.55 -13.50 -2.64
N CYS A 83 -0.12 -12.89 -1.67
CA CYS A 83 -0.01 -13.30 -0.27
C CYS A 83 -0.54 -14.73 -0.04
N ALA A 84 -1.63 -15.13 -0.71
CA ALA A 84 -2.15 -16.50 -0.60
C ALA A 84 -1.18 -17.56 -1.15
N ARG A 85 -0.36 -17.21 -2.16
CA ARG A 85 0.69 -18.12 -2.65
C ARG A 85 1.88 -18.24 -1.71
N ARG A 86 2.18 -17.17 -0.98
CA ARG A 86 3.35 -17.08 -0.10
C ARG A 86 3.08 -17.60 1.31
N ASP A 87 1.86 -17.44 1.79
CA ASP A 87 1.49 -17.81 3.16
C ASP A 87 0.06 -18.40 3.18
N PRO A 88 -0.09 -19.70 3.49
CA PRO A 88 -1.40 -20.33 3.61
C PRO A 88 -2.24 -19.78 4.78
N GLY A 89 -1.62 -19.06 5.72
CA GLY A 89 -2.29 -18.38 6.83
C GLY A 89 -3.00 -17.08 6.44
N LEU A 90 -2.99 -16.69 5.15
CA LEU A 90 -3.74 -15.51 4.71
C LEU A 90 -5.24 -15.68 4.96
N ARG A 91 -5.84 -14.77 5.75
CA ARG A 91 -7.27 -14.77 6.06
C ARG A 91 -8.09 -13.93 5.11
N ARG A 92 -7.67 -12.67 4.89
CA ARG A 92 -8.39 -11.66 4.09
C ARG A 92 -7.53 -10.45 3.80
N ILE A 93 -8.04 -9.56 2.96
CA ILE A 93 -7.46 -8.24 2.73
C ILE A 93 -8.41 -7.18 3.31
N ASN A 94 -7.88 -6.28 4.12
CA ASN A 94 -8.58 -5.07 4.53
C ASN A 94 -8.26 -3.95 3.55
N LEU A 95 -9.29 -3.18 3.18
CA LEU A 95 -9.20 -1.99 2.34
C LEU A 95 -9.71 -0.81 3.15
N GLU A 96 -8.85 0.17 3.43
CA GLU A 96 -9.17 1.26 4.34
C GLU A 96 -8.66 2.59 3.79
N ILE A 97 -9.53 3.59 3.68
CA ILE A 97 -9.15 4.98 3.39
C ILE A 97 -9.11 5.72 4.72
N GLN A 98 -7.90 5.96 5.23
CA GLN A 98 -7.65 6.65 6.49
C GLN A 98 -6.54 7.67 6.26
N GLY A 99 -6.80 8.95 6.51
CA GLY A 99 -5.90 10.05 6.21
C GLY A 99 -5.57 10.92 7.42
N ASN A 100 -5.45 10.34 8.61
CA ASN A 100 -5.28 11.13 9.84
C ASN A 100 -3.84 11.61 10.10
N THR A 101 -2.85 11.03 9.41
CA THR A 101 -1.43 11.30 9.66
C THR A 101 -0.80 12.09 8.51
N ASP A 102 -1.03 11.67 7.28
CA ASP A 102 -0.42 12.26 6.10
C ASP A 102 -1.48 13.02 5.28
N ALA A 103 -1.19 14.29 4.97
CA ALA A 103 -2.11 15.20 4.28
C ALA A 103 -2.14 14.95 2.75
N PHE A 104 -2.45 13.73 2.34
CA PHE A 104 -2.77 13.36 0.97
C PHE A 104 -3.68 12.13 0.93
N LEU A 105 -4.53 12.04 -0.08
CA LEU A 105 -5.43 10.89 -0.26
C LEU A 105 -4.63 9.61 -0.48
N HIS A 106 -4.84 8.63 0.38
CA HIS A 106 -4.29 7.29 0.25
C HIS A 106 -5.23 6.22 0.82
N ALA A 107 -5.03 4.99 0.38
CA ALA A 107 -5.78 3.84 0.87
C ALA A 107 -4.82 2.71 1.25
N HIS A 108 -5.03 2.15 2.43
CA HIS A 108 -4.28 1.02 2.94
C HIS A 108 -4.87 -0.28 2.40
N VAL A 109 -4.02 -1.17 1.91
CA VAL A 109 -4.34 -2.51 1.44
C VAL A 109 -3.55 -3.49 2.28
N THR A 110 -4.20 -4.06 3.29
CA THR A 110 -3.53 -4.79 4.36
C THR A 110 -3.95 -6.25 4.37
N PRO A 111 -3.04 -7.18 4.08
CA PRO A 111 -3.28 -8.60 4.29
C PRO A 111 -3.38 -8.90 5.79
N ARG A 112 -4.31 -9.77 6.16
CA ARG A 112 -4.53 -10.21 7.53
C ARG A 112 -4.30 -11.72 7.60
N TYR A 113 -3.67 -12.18 8.69
CA TYR A 113 -3.17 -13.54 8.81
C TYR A 113 -3.69 -14.26 10.04
N ASP A 114 -3.78 -15.59 9.98
CA ASP A 114 -4.22 -16.44 11.08
C ASP A 114 -3.25 -16.46 12.27
N TRP A 115 -1.97 -16.19 11.99
CA TRP A 115 -0.93 -16.15 13.02
C TRP A 115 -0.85 -14.81 13.77
N GLU A 116 -1.66 -13.81 13.41
CA GLU A 116 -1.75 -12.57 14.18
C GLU A 116 -2.21 -12.87 15.62
N PRO A 117 -1.68 -12.15 16.64
CA PRO A 117 -2.08 -12.36 18.01
C PRO A 117 -3.60 -12.28 18.20
N PRO A 118 -4.24 -13.25 18.87
CA PRO A 118 -5.69 -13.29 19.02
C PRO A 118 -6.29 -12.03 19.64
N GLU A 119 -5.52 -11.35 20.50
CA GLU A 119 -5.94 -10.15 21.21
C GLU A 119 -6.14 -8.95 20.31
N ILE A 120 -5.41 -8.93 19.17
CA ILE A 120 -5.38 -7.77 18.28
C ILE A 120 -5.87 -8.07 16.86
N VAL A 121 -6.06 -9.34 16.50
CA VAL A 121 -6.45 -9.74 15.13
C VAL A 121 -7.79 -9.13 14.69
N GLY A 122 -8.68 -8.82 15.64
CA GLY A 122 -9.95 -8.14 15.39
C GLY A 122 -9.84 -6.62 15.23
N TRP A 123 -8.67 -6.03 15.46
CA TRP A 123 -8.50 -4.59 15.43
C TRP A 123 -8.09 -4.08 14.04
N PRO A 124 -8.34 -2.79 13.74
CA PRO A 124 -7.80 -2.15 12.55
C PRO A 124 -6.28 -2.29 12.48
N ALA A 125 -5.77 -2.54 11.28
CA ALA A 125 -4.34 -2.80 11.07
C ALA A 125 -3.44 -1.64 11.54
N ALA A 126 -3.91 -0.40 11.47
CA ALA A 126 -3.18 0.77 11.96
C ALA A 126 -2.77 0.66 13.43
N LEU A 127 -3.57 -0.01 14.28
CA LEU A 127 -3.25 -0.19 15.68
C LEU A 127 -2.09 -1.17 15.90
N HIS A 128 -1.87 -2.10 14.99
CA HIS A 128 -0.72 -3.01 15.04
C HIS A 128 0.61 -2.27 14.86
N HIS A 129 0.62 -1.24 14.01
CA HIS A 129 1.81 -0.42 13.78
C HIS A 129 2.16 0.46 14.99
N TRP A 130 1.15 0.90 15.73
CA TRP A 130 1.34 1.86 16.81
C TRP A 130 1.70 1.25 18.16
N THR A 131 1.31 0.02 18.39
CA THR A 131 1.46 -0.58 19.72
C THR A 131 2.75 -1.37 19.88
N GLY A 132 3.50 -1.63 18.81
CA GLY A 132 4.68 -2.52 18.85
C GLY A 132 4.35 -3.95 19.32
N LEU A 133 3.05 -4.23 19.53
CA LEU A 133 2.57 -5.49 20.09
C LEU A 133 2.84 -6.68 19.17
N MET A 134 2.95 -6.43 17.87
CA MET A 134 3.14 -7.51 16.91
C MET A 134 4.56 -8.03 16.82
N THR A 135 5.56 -7.19 17.05
CA THR A 135 6.95 -7.56 16.78
C THR A 135 7.80 -7.67 18.01
N GLY A 136 7.40 -7.04 19.13
CA GLY A 136 8.24 -6.98 20.33
C GLY A 136 9.62 -6.36 20.10
N GLY A 137 9.81 -5.68 18.97
CA GLY A 137 11.09 -5.13 18.53
C GLY A 137 10.94 -4.09 17.43
N GLU A 138 12.04 -3.77 16.75
CA GLU A 138 12.04 -2.86 15.59
C GLU A 138 11.13 -3.39 14.47
N PRO A 139 10.31 -2.52 13.84
CA PRO A 139 9.45 -2.95 12.76
C PRO A 139 10.27 -3.45 11.57
N PRO A 140 9.81 -4.51 10.87
CA PRO A 140 10.47 -5.00 9.67
C PRO A 140 10.37 -3.95 8.56
N LEU A 141 11.44 -3.20 8.35
CA LEU A 141 11.52 -2.18 7.32
C LEU A 141 11.66 -2.81 5.93
N LEU A 142 11.12 -2.11 4.95
CA LEU A 142 11.31 -2.48 3.55
C LEU A 142 12.81 -2.47 3.19
N GLY A 143 13.29 -3.55 2.59
CA GLY A 143 14.68 -3.73 2.21
C GLY A 143 14.85 -4.77 1.10
N PRO A 144 16.10 -5.13 0.75
CA PRO A 144 16.40 -6.08 -0.32
C PRO A 144 15.71 -7.43 -0.20
N ASP A 145 15.46 -7.89 1.02
CA ASP A 145 14.74 -9.15 1.28
C ASP A 145 13.30 -9.15 0.74
N HIS A 146 12.77 -7.97 0.42
CA HIS A 146 11.42 -7.79 -0.15
C HIS A 146 11.43 -7.66 -1.68
N ASP A 147 12.58 -7.75 -2.36
CA ASP A 147 12.65 -7.50 -3.81
C ASP A 147 11.85 -8.53 -4.62
N GLU A 148 11.85 -9.79 -4.18
CA GLU A 148 11.01 -10.82 -4.82
C GLU A 148 9.52 -10.52 -4.63
N LEU A 149 9.11 -10.19 -3.43
CA LEU A 149 7.72 -9.79 -3.12
C LEU A 149 7.29 -8.59 -3.98
N ARG A 150 8.16 -7.58 -4.12
CA ARG A 150 7.90 -6.39 -4.95
C ARG A 150 7.67 -6.76 -6.40
N ARG A 151 8.50 -7.66 -6.96
CA ARG A 151 8.38 -8.15 -8.33
C ARG A 151 7.06 -8.90 -8.51
N GLU A 152 6.75 -9.85 -7.63
CA GLU A 152 5.50 -10.62 -7.70
C GLU A 152 4.25 -9.75 -7.62
N LEU A 153 4.24 -8.76 -6.71
CA LEU A 153 3.14 -7.79 -6.60
C LEU A 153 2.99 -6.98 -7.88
N GLY A 154 4.10 -6.47 -8.43
CA GLY A 154 4.07 -5.72 -9.68
C GLY A 154 3.52 -6.54 -10.85
N ASP A 155 4.00 -7.78 -11.02
CA ASP A 155 3.53 -8.69 -12.07
C ASP A 155 2.04 -9.04 -11.91
N GLU A 156 1.59 -9.20 -10.66
CA GLU A 156 0.18 -9.49 -10.39
C GLU A 156 -0.71 -8.28 -10.65
N ILE A 157 -0.27 -7.06 -10.28
CA ILE A 157 -0.99 -5.83 -10.61
C ILE A 157 -1.18 -5.71 -12.13
N ASP A 158 -0.13 -5.98 -12.91
CA ASP A 158 -0.21 -5.96 -14.38
C ASP A 158 -1.27 -6.95 -14.91
N ARG A 159 -1.33 -8.17 -14.34
CA ARG A 159 -2.36 -9.16 -14.70
C ARG A 159 -3.78 -8.69 -14.35
N GLN A 160 -3.95 -8.10 -13.17
CA GLN A 160 -5.26 -7.58 -12.74
C GLN A 160 -5.73 -6.40 -13.60
N LEU A 161 -4.81 -5.52 -14.01
CA LEU A 161 -5.12 -4.42 -14.92
C LEU A 161 -5.54 -4.94 -16.30
N ALA A 162 -4.84 -5.91 -16.84
CA ALA A 162 -5.18 -6.52 -18.12
C ALA A 162 -6.55 -7.23 -18.11
N ALA A 163 -7.00 -7.72 -16.97
CA ALA A 163 -8.29 -8.40 -16.82
C ALA A 163 -9.50 -7.46 -16.79
N VAL A 164 -9.30 -6.14 -16.56
CA VAL A 164 -10.36 -5.14 -16.49
C VAL A 164 -10.31 -4.12 -17.63
N SER A 165 -9.35 -4.27 -18.54
CA SER A 165 -9.22 -3.50 -19.79
C SER A 165 -10.00 -4.19 -20.90
#